data_d7dfc95b6811129b12395cf3ee624f91
#
_entry.id   d7dfc95b6811129b12395cf3ee624f91
#
_cell.length_a   1.000
_cell.length_b   1.000
_cell.length_c   1.000
_cell.angle_alpha   90.00
_cell.angle_beta   90.00
_cell.angle_gamma   90.00
#
_symmetry.space_group_name_H-M   'P 1'
#
loop_
_entity.id
_entity.type
_entity.pdbx_description
1 polymer ?
#
loop_
_entity_poly.entity_id
_entity_poly.type
_entity_poly.pdbx_seq_one_letter_code
_entity_poly.pdbx_strand_id
1 'polypeptide(L)'
;MHAPVHFRIEAANLHAHLYGVTLTIAKPAANQRVALPVWIAGSYMVREFSKQITHITARQRKRAVGLQQLDKCTWQLNCEADQPVTLQYQVHAHDDSVRTAWLDTQRGFFNGTSLCLQVHGQTEVPHHLELVASSFNAHRGAPWQVATGLTPVKVDRQGFGT
;
A
#
# COMPACT_ATOMS: atom_id res chain seq x y z
N MET A 1 5.34 -22.15 -7.66
CA MET A 1 5.29 -20.73 -8.03
C MET A 1 4.58 -20.01 -6.90
N HIS A 2 5.28 -19.09 -6.20
CA HIS A 2 4.62 -18.33 -5.13
C HIS A 2 3.58 -17.40 -5.74
N ALA A 3 2.44 -17.28 -5.08
CA ALA A 3 1.40 -16.35 -5.51
C ALA A 3 1.87 -14.90 -5.24
N PRO A 4 1.52 -13.93 -6.09
CA PRO A 4 1.98 -12.56 -5.93
C PRO A 4 1.38 -11.91 -4.67
N VAL A 5 2.14 -10.98 -4.12
CA VAL A 5 1.66 -10.00 -3.18
C VAL A 5 0.92 -8.92 -3.99
N HIS A 6 -0.28 -8.54 -3.59
CA HIS A 6 -1.10 -7.59 -4.34
C HIS A 6 -1.48 -6.39 -3.48
N PHE A 7 -1.15 -5.20 -3.98
CA PHE A 7 -1.54 -3.91 -3.43
C PHE A 7 -2.61 -3.27 -4.29
N ARG A 8 -3.71 -2.88 -3.69
CA ARG A 8 -4.74 -2.07 -4.32
C ARG A 8 -4.76 -0.71 -3.62
N ILE A 9 -4.50 0.34 -4.39
CA ILE A 9 -4.36 1.71 -3.88
C ILE A 9 -5.48 2.57 -4.45
N GLU A 10 -6.14 3.31 -3.57
CA GLU A 10 -7.21 4.23 -3.91
C GLU A 10 -7.05 5.56 -3.18
N ALA A 11 -7.62 6.63 -3.75
CA ALA A 11 -7.80 7.89 -3.05
C ALA A 11 -9.00 7.75 -2.10
N ALA A 12 -8.75 7.41 -0.85
CA ALA A 12 -9.81 7.26 0.13
C ALA A 12 -10.48 8.60 0.45
N ASN A 13 -9.70 9.67 0.49
CA ASN A 13 -10.21 11.02 0.64
C ASN A 13 -9.19 12.06 0.12
N LEU A 14 -9.51 12.72 -0.99
CA LEU A 14 -8.64 13.72 -1.62
C LEU A 14 -8.44 14.97 -0.77
N HIS A 15 -9.49 15.43 -0.06
CA HIS A 15 -9.43 16.62 0.77
C HIS A 15 -8.72 16.38 2.11
N ALA A 16 -8.80 15.17 2.63
CA ALA A 16 -8.10 14.76 3.84
C ALA A 16 -6.73 14.15 3.55
N HIS A 17 -6.29 14.15 2.29
CA HIS A 17 -4.99 13.64 1.85
C HIS A 17 -4.77 12.17 2.22
N LEU A 18 -5.79 11.31 2.09
CA LEU A 18 -5.75 9.91 2.51
C LEU A 18 -5.73 8.96 1.32
N TYR A 19 -4.66 8.20 1.19
CA TYR A 19 -4.65 6.97 0.41
C TYR A 19 -5.26 5.83 1.23
N GLY A 20 -6.11 5.02 0.59
CA GLY A 20 -6.53 3.72 1.07
C GLY A 20 -5.67 2.63 0.44
N VAL A 21 -5.14 1.74 1.25
CA VAL A 21 -4.34 0.62 0.77
C VAL A 21 -4.95 -0.69 1.22
N THR A 22 -5.16 -1.59 0.28
CA THR A 22 -5.53 -2.98 0.53
C THR A 22 -4.37 -3.87 0.09
N LEU A 23 -3.73 -4.53 1.04
CA LEU A 23 -2.69 -5.52 0.79
C LEU A 23 -3.28 -6.92 0.89
N THR A 24 -3.20 -7.70 -0.17
CA THR A 24 -3.56 -9.12 -0.17
C THR A 24 -2.30 -9.98 -0.28
N ILE A 25 -2.13 -10.88 0.68
CA ILE A 25 -1.05 -11.88 0.71
C ILE A 25 -1.71 -13.24 0.45
N ALA A 26 -1.49 -13.80 -0.73
CA ALA A 26 -2.19 -15.02 -1.14
C ALA A 26 -1.74 -16.25 -0.36
N LYS A 27 -0.47 -16.31 0.01
CA LYS A 27 0.12 -17.40 0.81
C LYS A 27 0.94 -16.83 1.96
N PRO A 28 0.32 -16.36 3.04
CA PRO A 28 1.04 -15.89 4.21
C PRO A 28 1.75 -17.04 4.92
N ALA A 29 2.81 -16.74 5.65
CA ALA A 29 3.30 -17.61 6.71
C ALA A 29 2.33 -17.58 7.91
N ALA A 30 2.38 -18.59 8.77
CA ALA A 30 1.73 -18.49 10.07
C ALA A 30 2.32 -17.31 10.85
N ASN A 31 1.45 -16.52 11.47
CA ASN A 31 1.85 -15.30 12.16
C ASN A 31 2.68 -14.35 11.25
N GLN A 32 2.17 -14.11 10.05
CA GLN A 32 2.84 -13.29 9.04
C GLN A 32 3.23 -11.92 9.59
N ARG A 33 4.49 -11.52 9.39
CA ARG A 33 4.97 -10.18 9.69
C ARG A 33 4.95 -9.30 8.44
N VAL A 34 4.61 -8.03 8.64
CA VAL A 34 4.68 -6.98 7.63
C VAL A 34 5.32 -5.73 8.25
N ALA A 35 6.07 -4.99 7.47
CA ALA A 35 6.71 -3.78 7.97
C ALA A 35 6.71 -2.67 6.92
N LEU A 36 6.57 -1.41 7.34
CA LEU A 36 6.85 -0.30 6.43
C LEU A 36 8.36 -0.03 6.43
N PRO A 37 9.02 0.01 5.25
CA PRO A 37 10.45 0.28 5.18
C PRO A 37 10.81 1.62 5.81
N VAL A 38 11.93 1.65 6.54
CA VAL A 38 12.47 2.86 7.19
C VAL A 38 13.67 3.43 6.47
N TRP A 39 14.14 2.75 5.45
CA TRP A 39 15.30 3.14 4.66
C TRP A 39 14.98 3.11 3.17
N ILE A 40 15.36 4.18 2.47
CA ILE A 40 15.24 4.28 1.01
C ILE A 40 16.58 4.66 0.39
N ALA A 41 16.84 4.16 -0.80
CA ALA A 41 18.05 4.50 -1.55
C ALA A 41 18.16 6.02 -1.76
N GLY A 42 19.37 6.56 -1.59
CA GLY A 42 19.63 8.00 -1.69
C GLY A 42 19.16 8.85 -0.49
N SER A 43 18.64 8.23 0.56
CA SER A 43 18.34 8.89 1.83
C SER A 43 19.26 8.38 2.92
N TYR A 44 20.01 9.27 3.55
CA TYR A 44 20.97 8.95 4.61
C TYR A 44 20.37 9.06 6.02
N MET A 45 19.05 8.88 6.12
CA MET A 45 18.30 8.99 7.38
C MET A 45 17.32 7.85 7.51
N VAL A 46 17.11 7.36 8.73
CA VAL A 46 15.97 6.53 9.07
C VAL A 46 14.69 7.36 8.91
N ARG A 47 13.71 6.84 8.17
CA ARG A 47 12.43 7.48 7.89
C ARG A 47 11.32 6.85 8.71
N GLU A 48 10.53 7.66 9.38
CA GLU A 48 9.39 7.19 10.18
C GLU A 48 8.08 7.34 9.40
N PHE A 49 8.00 6.75 8.19
CA PHE A 49 6.80 6.82 7.34
C PHE A 49 5.59 6.15 7.99
N SER A 50 5.81 5.16 8.84
CA SER A 50 4.77 4.42 9.55
C SER A 50 3.88 5.29 10.45
N LYS A 51 4.37 6.46 10.88
CA LYS A 51 3.56 7.44 11.62
C LYS A 51 2.34 7.96 10.84
N GLN A 52 2.36 7.82 9.51
CA GLN A 52 1.26 8.22 8.63
C GLN A 52 0.21 7.11 8.45
N ILE A 53 0.48 5.89 8.91
CA ILE A 53 -0.47 4.77 8.83
C ILE A 53 -1.52 4.89 9.93
N THR A 54 -2.78 4.80 9.52
CA THR A 54 -3.94 4.78 10.43
C THR A 54 -4.93 3.68 10.03
N HIS A 55 -5.83 3.32 10.95
CA HIS A 55 -6.94 2.40 10.71
C HIS A 55 -6.52 1.04 10.12
N ILE A 56 -5.36 0.51 10.57
CA ILE A 56 -4.89 -0.77 10.10
C ILE A 56 -5.72 -1.93 10.67
N THR A 57 -6.25 -2.77 9.79
CA THR A 57 -7.05 -3.95 10.11
C THR A 57 -6.64 -5.12 9.24
N ALA A 58 -6.89 -6.35 9.71
CA ALA A 58 -6.62 -7.55 8.93
C ALA A 58 -7.81 -8.51 8.97
N ARG A 59 -8.02 -9.23 7.87
CA ARG A 59 -9.07 -10.24 7.72
C ARG A 59 -8.54 -11.47 6.99
N GLN A 60 -9.01 -12.64 7.42
CA GLN A 60 -8.78 -13.91 6.77
C GLN A 60 -10.10 -14.69 6.72
N ARG A 61 -10.50 -15.23 5.56
CA ARG A 61 -11.80 -15.94 5.40
C ARG A 61 -13.00 -15.19 6.01
N LYS A 62 -13.11 -13.88 5.79
CA LYS A 62 -14.18 -13.01 6.32
C LYS A 62 -14.16 -12.80 7.86
N ARG A 63 -13.19 -13.34 8.59
CA ARG A 63 -13.01 -13.11 10.03
C ARG A 63 -11.93 -12.07 10.26
N ALA A 64 -12.09 -11.27 11.30
CA ALA A 64 -11.03 -10.38 11.76
C ALA A 64 -9.85 -11.24 12.26
N VAL A 65 -8.65 -10.79 11.93
CA VAL A 65 -7.39 -11.38 12.36
C VAL A 65 -6.75 -10.45 13.38
N GLY A 66 -6.26 -10.98 14.48
CA GLY A 66 -5.52 -10.20 15.46
C GLY A 66 -4.27 -9.60 14.83
N LEU A 67 -4.05 -8.33 15.10
CA LEU A 67 -2.92 -7.56 14.64
C LEU A 67 -2.17 -7.01 15.85
N GLN A 68 -0.90 -7.38 15.96
CA GLN A 68 -0.01 -6.89 17.03
C GLN A 68 1.06 -6.01 16.42
N GLN A 69 1.18 -4.77 16.89
CA GLN A 69 2.31 -3.91 16.55
C GLN A 69 3.51 -4.32 17.41
N LEU A 70 4.61 -4.74 16.76
CA LEU A 70 5.82 -5.22 17.42
C LEU A 70 6.79 -4.07 17.71
N ASP A 71 6.85 -3.11 16.81
CA ASP A 71 7.64 -1.88 16.93
C ASP A 71 6.98 -0.74 16.13
N LYS A 72 7.67 0.38 15.95
CA LYS A 72 7.13 1.57 15.24
C LYS A 72 6.65 1.30 13.82
N CYS A 73 7.24 0.33 13.12
CA CYS A 73 6.99 0.09 11.70
C CYS A 73 6.62 -1.35 11.36
N THR A 74 6.56 -2.27 12.34
CA THR A 74 6.36 -3.70 12.13
C THR A 74 5.09 -4.20 12.82
N TRP A 75 4.29 -4.97 12.10
CA TRP A 75 3.08 -5.63 12.62
C TRP A 75 3.14 -7.12 12.36
N GLN A 76 2.59 -7.89 13.27
CA GLN A 76 2.37 -9.32 13.15
C GLN A 76 0.87 -9.61 13.08
N LEU A 77 0.49 -10.42 12.09
CA LEU A 77 -0.87 -10.90 11.91
C LEU A 77 -0.99 -12.30 12.50
N ASN A 78 -1.94 -12.53 13.39
CA ASN A 78 -2.22 -13.86 13.94
C ASN A 78 -3.04 -14.68 12.93
N CYS A 79 -2.48 -14.93 11.75
CA CYS A 79 -3.13 -15.62 10.65
C CYS A 79 -2.63 -17.06 10.49
N GLU A 80 -3.45 -17.87 9.84
CA GLU A 80 -3.09 -19.23 9.40
C GLU A 80 -2.21 -19.16 8.15
N ALA A 81 -1.25 -20.08 8.03
CA ALA A 81 -0.43 -20.22 6.84
C ALA A 81 -1.25 -20.64 5.61
N ASP A 82 -0.76 -20.32 4.43
CA ASP A 82 -1.28 -20.74 3.13
C ASP A 82 -2.77 -20.41 2.86
N GLN A 83 -3.35 -19.54 3.66
CA GLN A 83 -4.71 -19.03 3.46
C GLN A 83 -4.66 -17.53 3.22
N PRO A 84 -5.23 -17.02 2.12
CA PRO A 84 -5.15 -15.60 1.81
C PRO A 84 -5.57 -14.72 2.98
N VAL A 85 -4.75 -13.71 3.26
CA VAL A 85 -5.04 -12.69 4.27
C VAL A 85 -5.02 -11.31 3.60
N THR A 86 -5.93 -10.45 4.04
CA THR A 86 -6.05 -9.07 3.52
C THR A 86 -5.91 -8.09 4.67
N LEU A 87 -5.01 -7.12 4.49
CA LEU A 87 -4.87 -5.95 5.35
C LEU A 87 -5.49 -4.75 4.66
N GLN A 88 -6.14 -3.90 5.43
CA GLN A 88 -6.61 -2.58 4.99
C GLN A 88 -6.09 -1.52 5.94
N TYR A 89 -5.56 -0.44 5.40
CA TYR A 89 -5.08 0.71 6.17
C TYR A 89 -5.17 1.99 5.34
N GLN A 90 -5.06 3.12 6.04
CA GLN A 90 -4.97 4.42 5.40
C GLN A 90 -3.61 5.05 5.65
N VAL A 91 -3.14 5.85 4.68
CA VAL A 91 -1.89 6.59 4.79
C VAL A 91 -2.17 8.06 4.53
N HIS A 92 -1.84 8.92 5.48
CA HIS A 92 -1.89 10.36 5.30
C HIS A 92 -0.72 10.82 4.41
N ALA A 93 -1.02 11.57 3.36
CA ALA A 93 -0.10 11.91 2.30
C ALA A 93 -0.14 13.41 1.98
N HIS A 94 0.49 14.21 2.83
CA HIS A 94 0.57 15.66 2.67
C HIS A 94 1.99 16.17 2.91
N ASP A 95 2.97 15.51 2.26
CA ASP A 95 4.38 15.88 2.28
C ASP A 95 4.91 15.85 0.84
N ASP A 96 5.30 17.00 0.31
CA ASP A 96 5.72 17.19 -1.09
C ASP A 96 7.16 16.75 -1.39
N SER A 97 7.86 16.21 -0.39
CA SER A 97 9.17 15.59 -0.60
C SER A 97 9.07 14.41 -1.56
N VAL A 98 9.99 14.32 -2.51
CA VAL A 98 10.12 13.17 -3.44
C VAL A 98 10.32 11.82 -2.72
N ARG A 99 10.55 11.82 -1.41
CA ARG A 99 10.79 10.62 -0.58
C ARG A 99 9.54 10.14 0.15
N THR A 100 8.44 10.86 0.06
CA THR A 100 7.23 10.63 0.85
C THR A 100 6.01 10.37 -0.02
N ALA A 101 4.85 10.92 0.36
CA ALA A 101 3.63 10.83 -0.41
C ALA A 101 2.84 12.13 -0.35
N TRP A 102 2.20 12.47 -1.45
CA TRP A 102 1.31 13.59 -1.61
C TRP A 102 -0.01 13.15 -2.25
N LEU A 103 -1.11 13.68 -1.77
CA LEU A 103 -2.43 13.50 -2.39
C LEU A 103 -3.29 14.73 -2.13
N ASP A 104 -3.83 15.32 -3.19
CA ASP A 104 -4.83 16.37 -3.11
C ASP A 104 -5.88 16.18 -4.22
N THR A 105 -6.69 17.20 -4.50
CA THR A 105 -7.71 17.16 -5.55
C THR A 105 -7.17 17.32 -6.96
N GLN A 106 -5.88 17.62 -7.12
CA GLN A 106 -5.25 17.89 -8.41
C GLN A 106 -4.21 16.82 -8.81
N ARG A 107 -3.50 16.25 -7.83
CA ARG A 107 -2.42 15.31 -8.08
C ARG A 107 -2.22 14.33 -6.94
N GLY A 108 -1.60 13.20 -7.24
CA GLY A 108 -1.09 12.24 -6.28
C GLY A 108 0.34 11.83 -6.62
N PHE A 109 1.12 11.56 -5.60
CA PHE A 109 2.47 11.03 -5.73
C PHE A 109 2.78 10.15 -4.53
N PHE A 110 3.47 9.06 -4.73
CA PHE A 110 4.02 8.25 -3.64
C PHE A 110 5.22 7.41 -4.08
N ASN A 111 6.10 7.15 -3.13
CA ASN A 111 7.04 6.03 -3.19
C ASN A 111 6.40 4.79 -2.58
N GLY A 112 6.67 3.61 -3.14
CA GLY A 112 6.19 2.36 -2.55
C GLY A 112 6.60 2.20 -1.08
N THR A 113 7.78 2.68 -0.70
CA THR A 113 8.27 2.66 0.69
C THR A 113 7.46 3.52 1.66
N SER A 114 6.67 4.47 1.18
CA SER A 114 5.80 5.31 2.03
C SER A 114 4.38 4.79 2.17
N LEU A 115 3.94 3.86 1.30
CA LEU A 115 2.59 3.30 1.28
C LEU A 115 2.55 1.79 1.46
N CYS A 116 3.49 1.05 0.87
CA CYS A 116 3.39 -0.40 0.71
C CYS A 116 4.13 -1.13 1.82
N LEU A 117 3.41 -1.88 2.64
CA LEU A 117 4.00 -2.74 3.67
C LEU A 117 4.78 -3.89 3.02
N GLN A 118 6.05 -4.02 3.34
CA GLN A 118 6.87 -5.16 2.95
C GLN A 118 6.37 -6.42 3.65
N VAL A 119 6.18 -7.50 2.92
CA VAL A 119 5.81 -8.81 3.45
C VAL A 119 7.08 -9.59 3.76
N HIS A 120 7.35 -9.85 5.03
CA HIS A 120 8.54 -10.59 5.44
C HIS A 120 8.55 -12.00 4.83
N GLY A 121 9.70 -12.38 4.27
CA GLY A 121 9.88 -13.67 3.59
C GLY A 121 9.33 -13.74 2.18
N GLN A 122 8.75 -12.64 1.64
CA GLN A 122 8.18 -12.58 0.29
C GLN A 122 8.70 -11.39 -0.53
N THR A 123 9.89 -10.89 -0.26
CA THR A 123 10.48 -9.75 -0.99
C THR A 123 10.85 -10.08 -2.43
N GLU A 124 11.17 -11.33 -2.70
CA GLU A 124 11.62 -11.80 -4.02
C GLU A 124 10.48 -12.32 -4.93
N VAL A 125 9.23 -12.33 -4.43
CA VAL A 125 8.09 -12.72 -5.27
C VAL A 125 7.55 -11.52 -6.05
N PRO A 126 6.84 -11.72 -7.17
CA PRO A 126 6.20 -10.62 -7.88
C PRO A 126 5.20 -9.88 -7.00
N HIS A 127 5.29 -8.55 -7.03
CA HIS A 127 4.36 -7.65 -6.38
C HIS A 127 3.53 -6.95 -7.44
N HIS A 128 2.21 -7.07 -7.34
CA HIS A 128 1.29 -6.34 -8.22
C HIS A 128 0.76 -5.11 -7.48
N LEU A 129 0.70 -4.01 -8.19
CA LEU A 129 0.14 -2.75 -7.67
C LEU A 129 -0.99 -2.30 -8.59
N GLU A 130 -2.20 -2.24 -8.06
CA GLU A 130 -3.40 -1.76 -8.74
C GLU A 130 -3.74 -0.34 -8.28
N LEU A 131 -3.94 0.56 -9.23
CA LEU A 131 -4.48 1.90 -8.99
C LEU A 131 -5.95 1.96 -9.41
N VAL A 132 -6.83 2.38 -8.52
CA VAL A 132 -8.29 2.37 -8.72
C VAL A 132 -8.75 3.69 -9.35
N ALA A 133 -8.93 3.73 -10.66
CA ALA A 133 -9.29 4.93 -11.42
C ALA A 133 -10.48 5.71 -10.86
N SER A 134 -11.57 5.02 -10.48
CA SER A 134 -12.79 5.65 -9.99
C SER A 134 -12.59 6.48 -8.73
N SER A 135 -11.64 6.12 -7.87
CA SER A 135 -11.35 6.87 -6.64
C SER A 135 -10.63 8.18 -6.91
N PHE A 136 -9.70 8.20 -7.87
CA PHE A 136 -8.93 9.38 -8.24
C PHE A 136 -9.73 10.37 -9.08
N ASN A 137 -10.64 9.88 -9.90
CA ASN A 137 -11.49 10.67 -10.78
C ASN A 137 -12.86 11.04 -10.16
N ALA A 138 -13.01 10.89 -8.83
CA ALA A 138 -14.29 11.11 -8.14
C ALA A 138 -14.71 12.58 -8.08
N HIS A 139 -13.82 13.54 -8.32
CA HIS A 139 -14.15 14.97 -8.33
C HIS A 139 -14.23 15.55 -9.75
N ARG A 140 -14.90 16.69 -9.90
CA ARG A 140 -15.03 17.36 -11.17
C ARG A 140 -13.71 18.03 -11.57
N GLY A 141 -13.09 17.55 -12.64
CA GLY A 141 -11.83 18.07 -13.16
C GLY A 141 -11.39 17.29 -14.41
N ALA A 142 -10.21 17.62 -14.94
CA ALA A 142 -9.59 16.82 -15.98
C ALA A 142 -9.28 15.40 -15.43
N PRO A 143 -9.47 14.34 -16.23
CA PRO A 143 -9.16 13.00 -15.78
C PRO A 143 -7.66 12.88 -15.45
N TRP A 144 -7.36 12.22 -14.35
CA TRP A 144 -5.99 11.97 -13.94
C TRP A 144 -5.32 10.98 -14.89
N GLN A 145 -4.00 11.12 -14.98
CA GLN A 145 -3.15 10.20 -15.73
C GLN A 145 -2.08 9.65 -14.79
N VAL A 146 -1.70 8.40 -15.01
CA VAL A 146 -0.64 7.71 -14.25
C VAL A 146 0.67 7.83 -14.99
N ALA A 147 1.73 8.23 -14.29
CA ALA A 147 3.11 8.19 -14.74
C ALA A 147 3.91 7.31 -13.77
N THR A 148 4.47 6.22 -14.27
CA THR A 148 5.24 5.26 -13.47
C THR A 148 6.30 4.57 -14.33
N GLY A 149 7.38 4.12 -13.70
CA GLY A 149 8.38 3.24 -14.32
C GLY A 149 8.08 1.75 -14.16
N LEU A 150 6.97 1.39 -13.51
CA LEU A 150 6.58 -0.02 -13.37
C LEU A 150 6.06 -0.58 -14.69
N THR A 151 6.28 -1.88 -14.93
CA THR A 151 5.78 -2.57 -16.12
C THR A 151 4.28 -2.78 -16.00
N PRO A 152 3.45 -2.24 -16.93
CA PRO A 152 2.02 -2.42 -16.88
C PRO A 152 1.62 -3.87 -17.19
N VAL A 153 0.65 -4.41 -16.47
CA VAL A 153 0.06 -5.73 -16.71
C VAL A 153 -1.29 -5.57 -17.42
N LYS A 154 -2.19 -4.76 -16.86
CA LYS A 154 -3.49 -4.45 -17.44
C LYS A 154 -3.90 -3.06 -16.99
N VAL A 155 -3.82 -2.09 -17.90
CA VAL A 155 -4.14 -0.69 -17.60
C VAL A 155 -5.13 -0.12 -18.60
N ASP A 156 -5.88 0.92 -18.18
CA ASP A 156 -6.71 1.72 -19.06
C ASP A 156 -5.91 2.78 -19.84
N ARG A 157 -6.60 3.65 -20.59
CA ARG A 157 -5.95 4.70 -21.41
C ARG A 157 -5.25 5.77 -20.55
N GLN A 158 -5.64 5.96 -19.30
CA GLN A 158 -5.02 6.88 -18.35
C GLN A 158 -3.87 6.22 -17.57
N GLY A 159 -3.65 4.92 -17.73
CA GLY A 159 -2.64 4.14 -17.04
C GLY A 159 -3.08 3.59 -15.67
N PHE A 160 -4.37 3.67 -15.33
CA PHE A 160 -4.91 3.04 -14.12
C PHE A 160 -5.15 1.54 -14.34
N GLY A 161 -4.96 0.77 -13.28
CA GLY A 161 -5.06 -0.68 -13.26
C GLY A 161 -3.84 -1.30 -12.57
N THR A 162 -3.35 -2.40 -13.11
CA THR A 162 -2.24 -3.20 -12.51
C THR A 162 -1.03 -3.18 -13.40
#